data_8bbfd0d633f073f255b57a7e693c8ea6
#
_entry.id   8bbfd0d633f073f255b57a7e693c8ea6
#
_cell.length_a   1.000
_cell.length_b   1.000
_cell.length_c   1.000
_cell.angle_alpha   90.00
_cell.angle_beta   90.00
_cell.angle_gamma   90.00
#
_symmetry.space_group_name_H-M   'P 1'
#
loop_
_entity.id
_entity.type
_entity.pdbx_description
1 polymer ?
#
loop_
_entity_poly.entity_id
_entity_poly.type
_entity_poly.pdbx_seq_one_letter_code
_entity_poly.pdbx_strand_id
1 'polypeptide(L)'
;GLGDVYKRQQKEVKNPWITNESWLVRQPVSFAVPYKNFTMHSTLYDIDVPGYNNGCNRLHLFDVDTVDESIVPSDSINFDKHQIQKNLTLFLYPDDSDRAGQLLRIYQQYFMVSNGAQFILMECEQKGYDLHKLYDHVVIQINDTHPSMVIPELIRLLQERGFTMQEAIDVVSKTCAYTNHTILAEALEKWPIDYLEEVVPHLMPIIHELDAQAKKKYKDEKVAIIDKDQRVHMAHMDIH
;
A
#
# COMPACT_ATOMS: atom_id res chain seq x y z
N GLY A 1 9.90 18.79 1.17
CA GLY A 1 8.77 19.68 1.06
C GLY A 1 8.42 20.28 2.41
N LEU A 2 8.05 21.56 2.42
CA LEU A 2 7.49 22.22 3.60
C LEU A 2 6.03 21.78 3.69
N GLY A 3 5.72 20.89 4.62
CA GLY A 3 4.34 20.53 4.94
C GLY A 3 3.68 21.67 5.73
N ASP A 4 2.45 22.00 5.37
CA ASP A 4 1.63 22.93 6.14
C ASP A 4 0.65 22.15 7.02
N VAL A 5 0.37 22.65 8.23
CA VAL A 5 -0.54 21.99 9.17
C VAL A 5 -1.92 22.64 9.05
N TYR A 6 -2.87 21.88 8.54
CA TYR A 6 -4.26 22.28 8.45
C TYR A 6 -5.15 21.34 9.29
N LYS A 7 -5.86 21.87 10.29
CA LYS A 7 -6.73 21.09 11.18
C LYS A 7 -6.06 19.83 11.76
N ARG A 8 -4.82 19.95 12.25
CA ARG A 8 -3.98 18.87 12.77
C ARG A 8 -3.58 17.82 11.73
N GLN A 9 -3.79 18.08 10.45
CA GLN A 9 -3.37 17.22 9.36
C GLN A 9 -2.19 17.84 8.63
N GLN A 10 -1.22 17.03 8.26
CA GLN A 10 -0.10 17.46 7.44
C GLN A 10 -0.53 17.46 5.97
N LYS A 11 -0.48 18.61 5.34
CA LYS A 11 -0.87 18.79 3.95
C LYS A 11 0.36 19.09 3.10
N GLU A 12 0.48 18.42 1.97
CA GLU A 12 1.44 18.82 0.94
C GLU A 12 0.97 20.10 0.26
N VAL A 13 1.85 21.09 0.23
CA VAL A 13 1.58 22.37 -0.43
C VAL A 13 2.62 22.58 -1.51
N LYS A 14 2.17 23.01 -2.68
CA LYS A 14 3.06 23.38 -3.76
C LYS A 14 3.98 24.51 -3.30
N ASN A 15 5.28 24.32 -3.48
CA ASN A 15 6.24 25.38 -3.18
C ASN A 15 5.96 26.60 -4.09
N PRO A 16 5.71 27.80 -3.52
CA PRO A 16 5.39 29.00 -4.32
C PRO A 16 6.51 29.42 -5.27
N TRP A 17 7.73 28.93 -5.05
CA TRP A 17 8.87 29.20 -5.92
C TRP A 17 8.89 28.31 -7.17
N ILE A 18 8.11 27.23 -7.17
CA ILE A 18 8.01 26.33 -8.34
C ILE A 18 6.89 26.87 -9.23
N THR A 19 7.27 27.61 -10.23
CA THR A 19 6.33 28.18 -11.23
C THR A 19 5.99 27.21 -12.34
N ASN A 20 6.77 26.13 -12.50
CA ASN A 20 6.66 25.17 -13.58
C ASN A 20 7.03 23.78 -13.03
N GLU A 21 6.22 22.78 -13.35
CA GLU A 21 6.39 21.38 -12.93
C GLU A 21 7.12 20.55 -14.00
N SER A 22 7.99 21.16 -14.80
CA SER A 22 8.72 20.49 -15.90
C SER A 22 9.61 19.32 -15.42
N TRP A 23 9.93 19.27 -14.14
CA TRP A 23 10.68 18.19 -13.51
C TRP A 23 9.82 16.94 -13.23
N LEU A 24 8.48 17.07 -13.30
CA LEU A 24 7.53 16.00 -13.09
C LEU A 24 7.05 15.47 -14.45
N VAL A 25 7.43 14.27 -14.79
CA VAL A 25 7.11 13.66 -16.09
C VAL A 25 5.98 12.67 -15.95
N ARG A 26 4.84 12.98 -16.55
CA ARG A 26 3.71 12.05 -16.65
C ARG A 26 4.07 10.88 -17.56
N GLN A 27 3.88 9.66 -17.07
CA GLN A 27 4.07 8.44 -17.85
C GLN A 27 2.74 7.94 -18.43
N PRO A 28 2.74 7.27 -19.59
CA PRO A 28 1.54 6.68 -20.16
C PRO A 28 1.21 5.34 -19.47
N VAL A 29 1.20 5.33 -18.15
CA VAL A 29 0.98 4.16 -17.31
C VAL A 29 -0.08 4.50 -16.28
N SER A 30 -1.12 3.67 -16.23
CA SER A 30 -2.22 3.77 -15.29
C SER A 30 -2.50 2.41 -14.68
N PHE A 31 -2.80 2.37 -13.40
CA PHE A 31 -3.18 1.16 -12.70
C PHE A 31 -4.56 1.31 -12.08
N ALA A 32 -5.28 0.18 -12.00
CA ALA A 32 -6.53 0.07 -11.28
C ALA A 32 -6.27 -0.46 -9.87
N VAL A 33 -6.67 0.31 -8.86
CA VAL A 33 -6.55 -0.08 -7.45
C VAL A 33 -7.94 -0.44 -6.93
N PRO A 34 -8.20 -1.73 -6.64
CA PRO A 34 -9.53 -2.18 -6.23
C PRO A 34 -9.75 -1.95 -4.74
N TYR A 35 -10.91 -1.39 -4.41
CA TYR A 35 -11.45 -1.31 -3.05
C TYR A 35 -12.79 -2.06 -2.98
N LYS A 36 -13.37 -2.17 -1.80
CA LYS A 36 -14.63 -2.92 -1.61
C LYS A 36 -15.73 -2.46 -2.57
N ASN A 37 -15.94 -1.16 -2.68
CA ASN A 37 -17.11 -0.60 -3.36
C ASN A 37 -16.78 0.23 -4.61
N PHE A 38 -15.51 0.38 -4.93
CA PHE A 38 -15.05 1.19 -6.05
C PHE A 38 -13.62 0.84 -6.45
N THR A 39 -13.21 1.31 -7.61
CA THR A 39 -11.85 1.20 -8.12
C THR A 39 -11.29 2.59 -8.38
N MET A 40 -10.09 2.87 -7.91
CA MET A 40 -9.38 4.09 -8.26
C MET A 40 -8.38 3.82 -9.36
N HIS A 41 -8.32 4.73 -10.34
CA HIS A 41 -7.29 4.69 -11.37
C HIS A 41 -6.20 5.71 -11.04
N SER A 42 -4.96 5.26 -11.16
CA SER A 42 -3.78 6.09 -10.91
C SER A 42 -3.08 6.45 -12.22
N THR A 43 -2.32 7.51 -12.18
CA THR A 43 -1.33 7.87 -13.20
C THR A 43 0.05 7.88 -12.58
N LEU A 44 1.03 7.30 -13.29
CA LEU A 44 2.43 7.30 -12.89
C LEU A 44 3.11 8.60 -13.31
N TYR A 45 3.83 9.20 -12.38
CA TYR A 45 4.72 10.34 -12.61
C TYR A 45 6.13 9.99 -12.17
N ASP A 46 7.09 10.33 -12.99
CA ASP A 46 8.50 10.12 -12.71
C ASP A 46 9.20 11.44 -12.38
N ILE A 47 10.07 11.39 -11.39
CA ILE A 47 10.97 12.49 -11.04
C ILE A 47 12.38 11.93 -11.07
N ASP A 48 13.23 12.54 -11.90
CA ASP A 48 14.65 12.24 -11.90
C ASP A 48 15.35 12.99 -10.76
N VAL A 49 15.96 12.25 -9.86
CA VAL A 49 16.71 12.80 -8.71
C VAL A 49 18.20 12.71 -9.04
N PRO A 50 18.86 13.85 -9.28
CA PRO A 50 20.29 13.86 -9.54
C PRO A 50 21.07 13.29 -8.36
N GLY A 51 21.96 12.38 -8.65
CA GLY A 51 22.87 11.78 -7.68
C GLY A 51 24.30 12.29 -7.86
N TYR A 52 25.21 11.69 -7.09
CA TYR A 52 26.64 11.97 -7.17
C TYR A 52 27.24 11.36 -8.44
N ASN A 53 28.29 11.99 -9.00
CA ASN A 53 29.00 11.53 -10.22
C ASN A 53 28.11 11.33 -11.46
N ASN A 54 27.20 12.26 -11.73
CA ASN A 54 26.24 12.19 -12.84
C ASN A 54 25.29 10.97 -12.77
N GLY A 55 25.21 10.32 -11.61
CA GLY A 55 24.18 9.32 -11.33
C GLY A 55 22.82 9.98 -11.25
N CYS A 56 21.79 9.24 -11.66
CA CYS A 56 20.40 9.67 -11.51
C CYS A 56 19.57 8.53 -10.97
N ASN A 57 18.83 8.79 -9.90
CA ASN A 57 17.80 7.90 -9.41
C ASN A 57 16.45 8.41 -9.90
N ARG A 58 15.53 7.49 -10.14
CA ARG A 58 14.16 7.84 -10.52
C ARG A 58 13.20 7.55 -9.38
N LEU A 59 12.44 8.55 -9.00
CA LEU A 59 11.36 8.43 -8.05
C LEU A 59 10.05 8.27 -8.81
N HIS A 60 9.31 7.20 -8.52
CA HIS A 60 8.00 6.93 -9.07
C HIS A 60 6.93 7.39 -8.11
N LEU A 61 6.02 8.23 -8.60
CA LEU A 61 4.89 8.75 -7.84
C LEU A 61 3.58 8.36 -8.54
N PHE A 62 2.56 8.09 -7.74
CA PHE A 62 1.24 7.76 -8.26
C PHE A 62 0.22 8.77 -7.75
N ASP A 63 -0.54 9.34 -8.67
CA ASP A 63 -1.64 10.24 -8.35
C ASP A 63 -2.97 9.63 -8.77
N VAL A 64 -4.03 10.02 -8.09
CA VAL A 64 -5.39 9.58 -8.45
C VAL A 64 -5.84 10.31 -9.70
N ASP A 65 -6.15 9.55 -10.75
CA ASP A 65 -6.67 10.09 -12.00
C ASP A 65 -8.20 10.11 -12.01
N THR A 66 -8.80 8.93 -11.83
CA THR A 66 -10.26 8.77 -11.81
C THR A 66 -10.70 7.74 -10.78
N VAL A 67 -11.99 7.82 -10.41
CA VAL A 67 -12.65 6.82 -9.57
C VAL A 67 -13.78 6.21 -10.37
N ASP A 68 -13.70 4.90 -10.65
CA ASP A 68 -14.80 4.15 -11.26
C ASP A 68 -15.79 3.74 -10.18
N GLU A 69 -16.96 4.33 -10.26
CA GLU A 69 -18.10 3.94 -9.45
C GLU A 69 -18.84 2.78 -10.12
N SER A 70 -18.31 1.57 -10.00
CA SER A 70 -19.08 0.40 -10.42
C SER A 70 -20.20 0.15 -9.43
N ILE A 71 -21.42 0.53 -9.86
CA ILE A 71 -22.74 0.11 -9.39
C ILE A 71 -22.74 -0.55 -8.01
N VAL A 72 -22.88 0.23 -6.95
CA VAL A 72 -23.23 -0.27 -5.62
C VAL A 72 -24.40 0.52 -5.08
N PRO A 73 -25.44 -0.17 -4.56
CA PRO A 73 -26.58 0.49 -3.94
C PRO A 73 -26.15 1.42 -2.81
N SER A 74 -26.83 2.54 -2.71
CA SER A 74 -26.54 3.71 -1.87
C SER A 74 -26.63 3.53 -0.35
N ASP A 75 -26.62 2.33 0.18
CA ASP A 75 -26.97 2.06 1.58
C ASP A 75 -25.82 1.79 2.55
N SER A 76 -24.57 1.91 2.15
CA SER A 76 -23.45 1.78 3.07
C SER A 76 -22.75 3.10 3.28
N ILE A 77 -23.01 3.70 4.46
CA ILE A 77 -22.22 4.73 5.14
C ILE A 77 -21.75 5.87 4.22
N ASN A 78 -22.21 7.07 4.53
CA ASN A 78 -21.82 8.37 3.95
C ASN A 78 -20.32 8.64 3.97
N PHE A 79 -19.54 7.80 3.29
CA PHE A 79 -18.18 8.12 2.90
C PHE A 79 -18.31 8.91 1.60
N ASP A 80 -18.16 10.23 1.68
CA ASP A 80 -18.14 11.07 0.49
C ASP A 80 -16.94 10.68 -0.37
N LYS A 81 -17.21 9.90 -1.43
CA LYS A 81 -16.20 9.40 -2.36
C LYS A 81 -15.37 10.52 -2.98
N HIS A 82 -15.98 11.69 -3.20
CA HIS A 82 -15.28 12.87 -3.67
C HIS A 82 -14.28 13.40 -2.64
N GLN A 83 -14.55 13.23 -1.35
CA GLN A 83 -13.60 13.60 -0.31
C GLN A 83 -12.45 12.60 -0.22
N ILE A 84 -12.68 11.29 -0.42
CA ILE A 84 -11.60 10.30 -0.47
C ILE A 84 -10.65 10.62 -1.61
N GLN A 85 -11.16 10.81 -2.81
CA GLN A 85 -10.36 11.16 -3.98
C GLN A 85 -9.56 12.44 -3.74
N LYS A 86 -10.22 13.47 -3.22
CA LYS A 86 -9.59 14.76 -2.93
C LYS A 86 -8.54 14.69 -1.84
N ASN A 87 -8.75 13.84 -0.83
CA ASN A 87 -7.90 13.80 0.36
C ASN A 87 -6.83 12.71 0.29
N LEU A 88 -6.96 11.72 -0.60
CA LEU A 88 -6.08 10.56 -0.65
C LEU A 88 -4.61 10.95 -0.88
N THR A 89 -4.37 11.87 -1.79
CA THR A 89 -3.03 12.35 -2.13
C THR A 89 -2.71 13.74 -1.56
N LEU A 90 -3.70 14.40 -0.96
CA LEU A 90 -3.57 15.77 -0.44
C LEU A 90 -2.90 15.81 0.94
N PHE A 91 -3.22 14.85 1.81
CA PHE A 91 -2.71 14.80 3.17
C PHE A 91 -1.70 13.67 3.33
N LEU A 92 -0.49 14.00 3.75
CA LEU A 92 0.56 13.01 4.01
C LEU A 92 0.22 12.15 5.23
N TYR A 93 -0.23 12.80 6.31
CA TYR A 93 -0.73 12.14 7.51
C TYR A 93 -2.10 12.72 7.87
N PRO A 94 -3.19 11.98 7.60
CA PRO A 94 -4.52 12.42 8.05
C PRO A 94 -4.62 12.40 9.57
N ASP A 95 -5.51 13.20 10.12
CA ASP A 95 -5.90 13.08 11.52
C ASP A 95 -6.61 11.73 11.71
N ASP A 96 -6.00 10.83 12.45
CA ASP A 96 -6.50 9.48 12.73
C ASP A 96 -7.06 9.33 14.15
N SER A 97 -7.46 10.43 14.75
CA SER A 97 -8.11 10.44 16.06
C SER A 97 -9.51 9.81 16.05
N ASP A 98 -10.13 9.71 14.88
CA ASP A 98 -11.44 9.08 14.69
C ASP A 98 -11.39 7.94 13.67
N ARG A 99 -12.52 7.21 13.55
CA ARG A 99 -12.66 6.09 12.62
C ARG A 99 -12.49 6.52 11.16
N ALA A 100 -13.02 7.65 10.78
CA ALA A 100 -12.96 8.14 9.40
C ALA A 100 -11.52 8.44 8.98
N GLY A 101 -10.73 9.08 9.86
CA GLY A 101 -9.32 9.33 9.63
C GLY A 101 -8.49 8.06 9.57
N GLN A 102 -8.77 7.08 10.42
CA GLN A 102 -8.12 5.78 10.41
C GLN A 102 -8.41 5.01 9.12
N LEU A 103 -9.66 5.01 8.65
CA LEU A 103 -10.00 4.42 7.35
C LEU A 103 -9.29 5.12 6.19
N LEU A 104 -9.26 6.45 6.18
CA LEU A 104 -8.54 7.21 5.15
C LEU A 104 -7.07 6.82 5.09
N ARG A 105 -6.44 6.59 6.23
CA ARG A 105 -5.06 6.12 6.31
C ARG A 105 -4.88 4.74 5.67
N ILE A 106 -5.80 3.82 5.90
CA ILE A 106 -5.78 2.50 5.23
C ILE A 106 -5.96 2.66 3.71
N TYR A 107 -6.88 3.52 3.26
CA TYR A 107 -7.05 3.82 1.83
C TYR A 107 -5.76 4.34 1.20
N GLN A 108 -5.08 5.28 1.85
CA GLN A 108 -3.81 5.84 1.36
C GLN A 108 -2.70 4.80 1.29
N GLN A 109 -2.53 4.01 2.33
CA GLN A 109 -1.51 2.97 2.38
C GLN A 109 -1.73 1.92 1.30
N TYR A 110 -2.97 1.49 1.12
CA TYR A 110 -3.28 0.52 0.07
C TYR A 110 -3.10 1.08 -1.34
N PHE A 111 -3.48 2.32 -1.57
CA PHE A 111 -3.24 2.99 -2.84
C PHE A 111 -1.75 2.99 -3.20
N MET A 112 -0.90 3.37 -2.28
CA MET A 112 0.54 3.39 -2.47
C MET A 112 1.10 1.99 -2.80
N VAL A 113 0.79 0.99 -1.99
CA VAL A 113 1.39 -0.34 -2.14
C VAL A 113 0.86 -1.09 -3.35
N SER A 114 -0.42 -0.94 -3.68
CA SER A 114 -1.01 -1.59 -4.84
C SER A 114 -0.41 -1.05 -6.14
N ASN A 115 -0.28 0.26 -6.27
CA ASN A 115 0.38 0.88 -7.41
C ASN A 115 1.84 0.45 -7.55
N GLY A 116 2.59 0.48 -6.45
CA GLY A 116 3.98 0.07 -6.44
C GLY A 116 4.17 -1.40 -6.83
N ALA A 117 3.38 -2.29 -6.27
CA ALA A 117 3.42 -3.72 -6.58
C ALA A 117 3.04 -4.00 -8.04
N GLN A 118 1.98 -3.37 -8.55
CA GLN A 118 1.58 -3.51 -9.95
C GLN A 118 2.66 -3.02 -10.91
N PHE A 119 3.28 -1.90 -10.59
CA PHE A 119 4.37 -1.34 -11.39
C PHE A 119 5.60 -2.27 -11.44
N ILE A 120 6.01 -2.81 -10.30
CA ILE A 120 7.12 -3.76 -10.21
C ILE A 120 6.86 -4.99 -11.08
N LEU A 121 5.68 -5.59 -10.96
CA LEU A 121 5.33 -6.77 -11.74
C LEU A 121 5.24 -6.46 -13.23
N MET A 122 4.69 -5.32 -13.61
CA MET A 122 4.65 -4.87 -15.01
C MET A 122 6.06 -4.76 -15.59
N GLU A 123 6.98 -4.12 -14.89
CA GLU A 123 8.37 -3.99 -15.36
C GLU A 123 9.07 -5.35 -15.49
N CYS A 124 8.86 -6.24 -14.53
CA CYS A 124 9.42 -7.60 -14.59
C CYS A 124 8.87 -8.39 -15.77
N GLU A 125 7.58 -8.30 -16.04
CA GLU A 125 6.93 -8.95 -17.17
C GLU A 125 7.45 -8.39 -18.51
N GLN A 126 7.61 -7.08 -18.61
CA GLN A 126 8.18 -6.43 -19.80
C GLN A 126 9.63 -6.85 -20.08
N LYS A 127 10.39 -7.13 -19.03
CA LYS A 127 11.77 -7.63 -19.13
C LYS A 127 11.85 -9.14 -19.36
N GLY A 128 10.71 -9.84 -19.35
CA GLY A 128 10.65 -11.29 -19.54
C GLY A 128 11.15 -12.10 -18.33
N TYR A 129 11.15 -11.53 -17.14
CA TYR A 129 11.58 -12.24 -15.94
C TYR A 129 10.54 -13.26 -15.49
N ASP A 130 11.03 -14.42 -15.01
CA ASP A 130 10.19 -15.43 -14.38
C ASP A 130 9.75 -14.94 -12.99
N LEU A 131 8.45 -14.68 -12.83
CA LEU A 131 7.91 -14.20 -11.57
C LEU A 131 8.02 -15.21 -10.42
N HIS A 132 8.19 -16.52 -10.71
CA HIS A 132 8.50 -17.52 -9.68
C HIS A 132 9.89 -17.33 -9.06
N LYS A 133 10.74 -16.56 -9.71
CA LYS A 133 12.06 -16.13 -9.25
C LYS A 133 12.17 -14.62 -9.12
N LEU A 134 11.08 -13.97 -8.72
CA LEU A 134 11.02 -12.50 -8.57
C LEU A 134 12.15 -11.99 -7.66
N TYR A 135 12.47 -12.73 -6.61
CA TYR A 135 13.54 -12.40 -5.65
C TYR A 135 14.96 -12.36 -6.27
N ASP A 136 15.17 -12.91 -7.46
CA ASP A 136 16.45 -12.81 -8.17
C ASP A 136 16.64 -11.43 -8.82
N HIS A 137 15.57 -10.68 -8.99
CA HIS A 137 15.56 -9.41 -9.72
C HIS A 137 15.07 -8.22 -8.89
N VAL A 138 14.30 -8.47 -7.84
CA VAL A 138 13.61 -7.44 -7.06
C VAL A 138 13.79 -7.66 -5.58
N VAL A 139 14.07 -6.58 -4.87
CA VAL A 139 13.94 -6.51 -3.40
C VAL A 139 12.97 -5.38 -3.08
N ILE A 140 11.95 -5.70 -2.28
CA ILE A 140 11.00 -4.72 -1.76
C ILE A 140 11.36 -4.43 -0.31
N GLN A 141 11.86 -3.23 -0.06
CA GLN A 141 12.16 -2.78 1.28
C GLN A 141 10.92 -2.16 1.91
N ILE A 142 10.45 -2.76 3.00
CA ILE A 142 9.33 -2.27 3.81
C ILE A 142 9.93 -1.48 4.98
N ASN A 143 9.73 -0.18 5.00
CA ASN A 143 10.17 0.68 6.10
C ASN A 143 8.97 0.99 7.01
N ASP A 144 9.04 0.53 8.25
CA ASP A 144 7.94 0.55 9.22
C ASP A 144 6.70 -0.22 8.75
N THR A 145 5.56 -0.03 9.39
CA THR A 145 4.34 -0.78 9.11
C THR A 145 3.44 -0.15 8.04
N HIS A 146 3.74 1.08 7.61
CA HIS A 146 2.90 1.81 6.66
C HIS A 146 2.71 1.07 5.32
N PRO A 147 3.76 0.46 4.71
CA PRO A 147 3.60 -0.29 3.47
C PRO A 147 3.41 -1.80 3.65
N SER A 148 3.11 -2.30 4.85
CA SER A 148 3.01 -3.75 5.13
C SER A 148 1.96 -4.45 4.27
N MET A 149 0.91 -3.77 3.83
CA MET A 149 -0.09 -4.34 2.92
C MET A 149 0.46 -4.75 1.55
N VAL A 150 1.71 -4.37 1.22
CA VAL A 150 2.36 -4.86 -0.01
C VAL A 150 2.49 -6.38 0.00
N ILE A 151 2.61 -7.01 1.16
CA ILE A 151 2.72 -8.46 1.28
C ILE A 151 1.45 -9.16 0.77
N PRO A 152 0.26 -8.96 1.36
CA PRO A 152 -0.95 -9.57 0.83
C PRO A 152 -1.32 -9.09 -0.58
N GLU A 153 -1.04 -7.83 -0.92
CA GLU A 153 -1.31 -7.31 -2.26
C GLU A 153 -0.46 -8.01 -3.33
N LEU A 154 0.83 -8.19 -3.09
CA LEU A 154 1.72 -8.88 -4.02
C LEU A 154 1.32 -10.36 -4.18
N ILE A 155 0.92 -11.01 -3.08
CA ILE A 155 0.37 -12.37 -3.12
C ILE A 155 -0.87 -12.42 -4.00
N ARG A 156 -1.81 -11.49 -3.82
CA ARG A 156 -3.02 -11.39 -4.64
C ARG A 156 -2.70 -11.24 -6.12
N LEU A 157 -1.79 -10.34 -6.46
CA LEU A 157 -1.38 -10.07 -7.85
C LEU A 157 -0.70 -11.29 -8.49
N LEU A 158 0.10 -12.03 -7.74
CA LEU A 158 0.71 -13.27 -8.20
C LEU A 158 -0.34 -14.39 -8.41
N GLN A 159 -1.34 -14.46 -7.54
CA GLN A 159 -2.46 -15.40 -7.74
C GLN A 159 -3.26 -15.08 -9.01
N GLU A 160 -3.47 -13.80 -9.33
CA GLU A 160 -4.07 -13.40 -10.62
C GLU A 160 -3.26 -13.87 -11.82
N ARG A 161 -1.98 -14.11 -11.64
CA ARG A 161 -1.05 -14.62 -12.65
C ARG A 161 -0.88 -16.14 -12.62
N GLY A 162 -1.77 -16.83 -11.91
CA GLY A 162 -1.83 -18.29 -11.89
C GLY A 162 -1.00 -18.97 -10.79
N PHE A 163 -0.42 -18.21 -9.85
CA PHE A 163 0.28 -18.77 -8.71
C PHE A 163 -0.72 -19.41 -7.74
N THR A 164 -0.34 -20.53 -7.15
CA THR A 164 -1.03 -21.01 -5.95
C THR A 164 -0.74 -20.08 -4.77
N MET A 165 -1.57 -20.15 -3.72
CA MET A 165 -1.34 -19.38 -2.51
C MET A 165 0.07 -19.64 -1.94
N GLN A 166 0.47 -20.88 -1.84
CA GLN A 166 1.78 -21.23 -1.27
C GLN A 166 2.95 -20.76 -2.15
N GLU A 167 2.84 -20.93 -3.46
CA GLU A 167 3.86 -20.41 -4.39
C GLU A 167 4.02 -18.91 -4.26
N ALA A 168 2.91 -18.17 -4.16
CA ALA A 168 2.93 -16.73 -3.99
C ALA A 168 3.56 -16.31 -2.65
N ILE A 169 3.20 -16.97 -1.55
CA ILE A 169 3.78 -16.73 -0.22
C ILE A 169 5.29 -16.97 -0.25
N ASP A 170 5.74 -18.06 -0.84
CA ASP A 170 7.17 -18.42 -0.90
C ASP A 170 7.98 -17.39 -1.69
N VAL A 171 7.44 -16.88 -2.80
CA VAL A 171 8.10 -15.86 -3.60
C VAL A 171 8.14 -14.53 -2.84
N VAL A 172 7.03 -14.10 -2.25
CA VAL A 172 6.94 -12.84 -1.52
C VAL A 172 7.85 -12.82 -0.30
N SER A 173 7.91 -13.92 0.44
CA SER A 173 8.79 -14.04 1.62
C SER A 173 10.28 -13.87 1.30
N LYS A 174 10.69 -14.20 0.08
CA LYS A 174 12.07 -14.02 -0.39
C LYS A 174 12.30 -12.66 -1.05
N THR A 175 11.25 -11.97 -1.42
CA THR A 175 11.32 -10.70 -2.14
C THR A 175 11.26 -9.49 -1.21
N CYS A 176 10.55 -9.60 -0.10
CA CYS A 176 10.34 -8.51 0.86
C CYS A 176 11.39 -8.53 1.98
N ALA A 177 11.82 -7.35 2.40
CA ALA A 177 12.65 -7.12 3.56
C ALA A 177 12.03 -6.02 4.42
N TYR A 178 12.07 -6.19 5.74
CA TYR A 178 11.46 -5.26 6.68
C TYR A 178 12.50 -4.58 7.57
N THR A 179 12.35 -3.28 7.76
CA THR A 179 13.12 -2.50 8.72
C THR A 179 12.16 -1.69 9.59
N ASN A 180 12.25 -1.87 10.89
CA ASN A 180 11.50 -1.08 11.85
C ASN A 180 12.33 0.12 12.31
N HIS A 181 11.80 1.32 12.11
CA HIS A 181 12.37 2.58 12.59
C HIS A 181 11.63 3.12 13.82
N THR A 182 10.58 2.43 14.26
CA THR A 182 9.70 2.86 15.35
C THR A 182 10.15 2.22 16.66
N ILE A 183 10.50 3.05 17.65
CA ILE A 183 10.99 2.60 18.97
C ILE A 183 9.81 2.21 19.90
N LEU A 184 8.68 2.92 19.78
CA LEU A 184 7.53 2.71 20.66
C LEU A 184 6.61 1.62 20.10
N ALA A 185 6.41 0.56 20.85
CA ALA A 185 5.52 -0.55 20.46
C ALA A 185 4.08 -0.10 20.20
N GLU A 186 3.63 0.96 20.88
CA GLU A 186 2.29 1.54 20.69
C GLU A 186 2.11 2.18 19.31
N ALA A 187 3.20 2.57 18.65
CA ALA A 187 3.16 3.16 17.31
C ALA A 187 3.15 2.11 16.20
N LEU A 188 3.31 0.82 16.52
CA LEU A 188 3.12 -0.26 15.56
C LEU A 188 1.63 -0.42 15.24
N GLU A 189 1.29 -0.32 13.97
CA GLU A 189 -0.10 -0.30 13.54
C GLU A 189 -0.81 -1.63 13.77
N LYS A 190 -1.99 -1.55 14.36
CA LYS A 190 -2.93 -2.65 14.56
C LYS A 190 -4.29 -2.21 14.08
N TRP A 191 -4.77 -2.80 13.01
CA TRP A 191 -6.05 -2.43 12.44
C TRP A 191 -7.14 -3.43 12.84
N PRO A 192 -8.31 -2.96 13.32
CA PRO A 192 -9.47 -3.83 13.47
C PRO A 192 -9.80 -4.52 12.15
N ILE A 193 -10.16 -5.81 12.20
CA ILE A 193 -10.51 -6.59 10.99
C ILE A 193 -11.63 -5.91 10.21
N ASP A 194 -12.64 -5.37 10.89
CA ASP A 194 -13.77 -4.69 10.24
C ASP A 194 -13.33 -3.47 9.40
N TYR A 195 -12.27 -2.78 9.79
CA TYR A 195 -11.71 -1.69 8.99
C TYR A 195 -11.10 -2.21 7.67
N LEU A 196 -10.35 -3.29 7.73
CA LEU A 196 -9.76 -3.90 6.53
C LEU A 196 -10.84 -4.53 5.65
N GLU A 197 -11.87 -5.14 6.24
CA GLU A 197 -13.03 -5.66 5.50
C GLU A 197 -13.82 -4.56 4.80
N GLU A 198 -13.84 -3.35 5.35
CA GLU A 198 -14.52 -2.21 4.74
C GLU A 198 -13.71 -1.63 3.57
N VAL A 199 -12.39 -1.62 3.65
CA VAL A 199 -11.51 -1.01 2.64
C VAL A 199 -11.04 -2.02 1.61
N VAL A 200 -10.49 -3.14 2.08
CA VAL A 200 -9.78 -4.15 1.25
C VAL A 200 -10.21 -5.59 1.59
N PRO A 201 -11.51 -5.92 1.50
CA PRO A 201 -11.99 -7.24 1.87
C PRO A 201 -11.34 -8.37 1.05
N HIS A 202 -10.90 -8.09 -0.16
CA HIS A 202 -10.23 -9.03 -1.06
C HIS A 202 -8.85 -9.46 -0.56
N LEU A 203 -8.24 -8.74 0.37
CA LEU A 203 -6.99 -9.13 1.02
C LEU A 203 -7.21 -10.02 2.25
N MET A 204 -8.41 -10.03 2.81
CA MET A 204 -8.68 -10.76 4.06
C MET A 204 -8.45 -12.27 3.97
N PRO A 205 -8.84 -12.99 2.92
CA PRO A 205 -8.53 -14.42 2.78
C PRO A 205 -7.02 -14.70 2.82
N ILE A 206 -6.22 -13.83 2.23
CA ILE A 206 -4.75 -13.93 2.23
C ILE A 206 -4.20 -13.66 3.63
N ILE A 207 -4.69 -12.62 4.31
CA ILE A 207 -4.26 -12.29 5.67
C ILE A 207 -4.61 -13.43 6.65
N HIS A 208 -5.78 -14.03 6.50
CA HIS A 208 -6.18 -15.21 7.30
C HIS A 208 -5.25 -16.41 7.06
N GLU A 209 -4.85 -16.66 5.82
CA GLU A 209 -3.91 -17.75 5.52
C GLU A 209 -2.52 -17.47 6.11
N LEU A 210 -2.03 -16.25 6.00
CA LEU A 210 -0.76 -15.84 6.63
C LEU A 210 -0.81 -16.01 8.16
N ASP A 211 -1.92 -15.62 8.79
CA ASP A 211 -2.13 -15.80 10.23
C ASP A 211 -2.15 -17.28 10.62
N ALA A 212 -2.84 -18.10 9.85
CA ALA A 212 -2.89 -19.56 10.10
C ALA A 212 -1.49 -20.18 10.01
N GLN A 213 -0.68 -19.81 9.03
CA GLN A 213 0.68 -20.30 8.89
C GLN A 213 1.60 -19.80 10.01
N ALA A 214 1.49 -18.54 10.41
CA ALA A 214 2.24 -17.98 11.52
C ALA A 214 1.93 -18.72 12.85
N LYS A 215 0.65 -18.93 13.16
CA LYS A 215 0.21 -19.68 14.35
C LYS A 215 0.69 -21.13 14.36
N LYS A 216 0.69 -21.77 13.19
CA LYS A 216 1.21 -23.15 13.06
C LYS A 216 2.70 -23.22 13.30
N LYS A 217 3.45 -22.23 12.79
CA LYS A 217 4.92 -22.20 12.85
C LYS A 217 5.43 -21.89 14.25
N TYR A 218 4.84 -20.91 14.92
CA TYR A 218 5.40 -20.35 16.17
C TYR A 218 4.69 -20.79 17.43
N LYS A 219 3.46 -21.27 17.38
CA LYS A 219 2.65 -21.71 18.51
C LYS A 219 2.55 -20.71 19.68
N ASP A 220 2.90 -19.46 19.48
CA ASP A 220 2.84 -18.38 20.45
C ASP A 220 1.82 -17.34 19.98
N GLU A 221 0.79 -17.13 20.79
CA GLU A 221 -0.27 -16.15 20.50
C GLU A 221 0.26 -14.70 20.41
N LYS A 222 1.41 -14.42 21.03
CA LYS A 222 2.01 -13.08 21.01
C LYS A 222 2.54 -12.68 19.63
N VAL A 223 2.78 -13.64 18.76
CA VAL A 223 3.29 -13.42 17.40
C VAL A 223 2.21 -13.61 16.34
N ALA A 224 0.96 -13.88 16.76
CA ALA A 224 -0.16 -14.00 15.85
C ALA A 224 -0.36 -12.71 15.04
N ILE A 225 -0.68 -12.86 13.75
CA ILE A 225 -1.02 -11.71 12.89
C ILE A 225 -2.38 -11.15 13.31
N ILE A 226 -3.36 -12.03 13.53
CA ILE A 226 -4.68 -11.65 14.06
C ILE A 226 -4.74 -12.04 15.54
N ASP A 227 -4.92 -11.05 16.40
CA ASP A 227 -5.00 -11.25 17.85
C ASP A 227 -6.42 -11.61 18.32
N LYS A 228 -6.55 -11.84 19.63
CA LYS A 228 -7.83 -12.19 20.27
C LYS A 228 -8.88 -11.07 20.19
N ASP A 229 -8.45 -9.83 20.05
CA ASP A 229 -9.30 -8.65 19.94
C ASP A 229 -9.71 -8.37 18.48
N GLN A 230 -9.47 -9.31 17.57
CA GLN A 230 -9.77 -9.20 16.14
C GLN A 230 -9.08 -8.00 15.49
N ARG A 231 -7.81 -7.81 15.83
CA ARG A 231 -6.94 -6.79 15.22
C ARG A 231 -5.81 -7.45 14.45
N VAL A 232 -5.51 -6.88 13.30
CA VAL A 232 -4.40 -7.31 12.46
C VAL A 232 -3.15 -6.52 12.84
N HIS A 233 -2.12 -7.23 13.30
CA HIS A 233 -0.80 -6.67 13.60
C HIS A 233 0.02 -6.59 12.32
N MET A 234 0.17 -5.39 11.79
CA MET A 234 0.84 -5.18 10.50
C MET A 234 2.30 -5.65 10.53
N ALA A 235 3.04 -5.30 11.58
CA ALA A 235 4.43 -5.73 11.74
C ALA A 235 4.60 -7.26 11.78
N HIS A 236 3.62 -8.01 12.27
CA HIS A 236 3.71 -9.47 12.33
C HIS A 236 3.64 -10.11 10.94
N MET A 237 2.96 -9.50 9.98
CA MET A 237 3.02 -9.95 8.58
C MET A 237 4.42 -9.78 7.98
N ASP A 238 5.14 -8.75 8.39
CA ASP A 238 6.47 -8.42 7.85
C ASP A 238 7.56 -9.36 8.39
N ILE A 239 7.38 -9.86 9.62
CA ILE A 239 8.40 -10.63 10.34
C ILE A 239 8.27 -12.14 10.04
N HIS A 240 7.08 -12.64 9.75
CA HIS A 240 6.79 -14.07 9.59
C HIS A 240 6.78 -14.54 8.17
#